data_ff4fd92e8040fbea8497c8d44447071b
#
_entry.id   ff4fd92e8040fbea8497c8d44447071b
#
_cell.length_a   1.000
_cell.length_b   1.000
_cell.length_c   1.000
_cell.angle_alpha   90.00
_cell.angle_beta   90.00
_cell.angle_gamma   90.00
#
_symmetry.space_group_name_H-M   'P 1'
#
loop_
_entity.id
_entity.type
_entity.pdbx_description
1 polymer ?
#
loop_
_entity_poly.entity_id
_entity_poly.type
_entity_poly.pdbx_seq_one_letter_code
_entity_poly.pdbx_strand_id
1 'polypeptide(L)'
;MFAMAKNNVPRHVGFIPDGNRRWALDHGLPKEAGYVHGIDPGLLLYEKCKECGIKEVSIYCFTQDNTKRPSIQKQAFSEATVAFALEIARRGAALLVVGDETSTQFPEELKEFRQRQGVGMKVNLLVNYGWEWDLAGLKNSGLRSDEVSRLDLIVRWGGGRRLSGFLPVQSVYADFYVRDEYWPDFDPQHFEHALAWYKKQDQTLGG
;
A
#
# COMPACT_ATOMS: atom_id res chain seq x y z
N MET A 1 -31.77 -23.75 8.35
CA MET A 1 -31.72 -22.47 7.67
C MET A 1 -30.24 -22.23 7.40
N PHE A 2 -29.74 -22.61 6.22
CA PHE A 2 -28.33 -22.42 5.87
C PHE A 2 -28.09 -20.92 5.66
N ALA A 3 -27.30 -20.29 6.52
CA ALA A 3 -26.83 -18.95 6.29
C ALA A 3 -26.08 -18.98 4.96
N MET A 4 -26.56 -18.23 3.96
CA MET A 4 -25.80 -17.97 2.74
C MET A 4 -24.44 -17.44 3.16
N ALA A 5 -23.36 -18.13 2.77
CA ALA A 5 -22.01 -17.64 2.95
C ALA A 5 -21.95 -16.26 2.29
N LYS A 6 -21.88 -15.19 3.09
CA LYS A 6 -21.59 -13.86 2.59
C LYS A 6 -20.30 -14.00 1.78
N ASN A 7 -20.33 -13.52 0.54
CA ASN A 7 -19.14 -13.39 -0.29
C ASN A 7 -18.14 -12.49 0.44
N ASN A 8 -17.28 -13.11 1.26
CA ASN A 8 -16.42 -12.42 2.22
C ASN A 8 -15.14 -11.97 1.49
N VAL A 9 -15.31 -11.06 0.51
CA VAL A 9 -14.21 -10.39 -0.17
C VAL A 9 -13.98 -9.06 0.54
N PRO A 10 -12.75 -8.76 0.99
CA PRO A 10 -12.45 -7.47 1.61
C PRO A 10 -12.75 -6.34 0.61
N ARG A 11 -13.35 -5.26 1.10
CA ARG A 11 -13.65 -4.08 0.28
C ARG A 11 -12.42 -3.22 0.09
N HIS A 12 -11.62 -3.07 1.17
CA HIS A 12 -10.40 -2.27 1.19
C HIS A 12 -9.23 -3.12 1.70
N VAL A 13 -8.19 -3.22 0.88
CA VAL A 13 -6.98 -3.98 1.22
C VAL A 13 -5.77 -3.04 1.29
N GLY A 14 -5.02 -3.13 2.38
CA GLY A 14 -3.75 -2.46 2.55
C GLY A 14 -2.58 -3.35 2.14
N PHE A 15 -1.60 -2.78 1.47
CA PHE A 15 -0.40 -3.49 1.03
C PHE A 15 0.87 -2.84 1.56
N ILE A 16 1.74 -3.66 2.14
CA ILE A 16 3.08 -3.25 2.60
C ILE A 16 4.12 -4.03 1.80
N PRO A 17 4.57 -3.49 0.64
CA PRO A 17 5.51 -4.13 -0.28
C PRO A 17 6.95 -4.03 0.27
N ASP A 18 7.29 -4.88 1.24
CA ASP A 18 8.60 -4.87 1.91
C ASP A 18 9.55 -5.90 1.29
N GLY A 19 10.86 -5.66 1.46
CA GLY A 19 11.91 -6.59 1.06
C GLY A 19 12.72 -6.19 -0.17
N ASN A 20 12.37 -5.12 -0.90
CA ASN A 20 13.05 -4.70 -2.14
C ASN A 20 14.58 -4.64 -2.02
N ARG A 21 15.11 -4.04 -0.95
CA ARG A 21 16.57 -3.91 -0.74
C ARG A 21 17.24 -5.23 -0.38
N ARG A 22 16.57 -6.11 0.35
CA ARG A 22 17.06 -7.45 0.69
C ARG A 22 17.11 -8.31 -0.56
N TRP A 23 16.03 -8.29 -1.33
CA TRP A 23 15.94 -8.95 -2.62
C TRP A 23 17.10 -8.56 -3.55
N ALA A 24 17.38 -7.26 -3.69
CA ALA A 24 18.49 -6.80 -4.52
C ALA A 24 19.82 -7.39 -4.06
N LEU A 25 20.11 -7.39 -2.75
CA LEU A 25 21.35 -7.96 -2.22
C LEU A 25 21.46 -9.47 -2.48
N ASP A 26 20.37 -10.22 -2.30
CA ASP A 26 20.34 -11.66 -2.53
C ASP A 26 20.54 -12.01 -4.02
N HIS A 27 20.29 -11.04 -4.93
CA HIS A 27 20.54 -11.15 -6.37
C HIS A 27 21.86 -10.50 -6.82
N GLY A 28 22.76 -10.12 -5.88
CA GLY A 28 24.04 -9.51 -6.19
C GLY A 28 23.93 -8.07 -6.74
N LEU A 29 22.79 -7.40 -6.53
CA LEU A 29 22.54 -6.05 -6.99
C LEU A 29 22.72 -5.02 -5.86
N PRO A 30 22.99 -3.74 -6.19
CA PRO A 30 22.97 -2.67 -5.20
C PRO A 30 21.53 -2.48 -4.66
N LYS A 31 21.42 -2.05 -3.39
CA LYS A 31 20.12 -1.96 -2.67
C LYS A 31 19.07 -1.14 -3.41
N GLU A 32 19.48 -0.06 -4.06
CA GLU A 32 18.61 0.85 -4.81
C GLU A 32 17.97 0.19 -6.03
N ALA A 33 18.64 -0.77 -6.66
CA ALA A 33 18.09 -1.50 -7.81
C ALA A 33 16.81 -2.28 -7.50
N GLY A 34 16.63 -2.68 -6.24
CA GLY A 34 15.44 -3.43 -5.84
C GLY A 34 14.11 -2.68 -6.01
N TYR A 35 14.11 -1.35 -6.02
CA TYR A 35 12.86 -0.58 -6.10
C TYR A 35 12.21 -0.64 -7.48
N VAL A 36 13.00 -0.58 -8.55
CA VAL A 36 12.46 -0.70 -9.91
C VAL A 36 11.85 -2.07 -10.17
N HIS A 37 12.42 -3.13 -9.57
CA HIS A 37 11.87 -4.48 -9.65
C HIS A 37 10.54 -4.67 -8.88
N GLY A 38 10.16 -3.71 -8.07
CA GLY A 38 8.86 -3.70 -7.38
C GLY A 38 7.72 -3.09 -8.19
N ILE A 39 7.97 -2.48 -9.35
CA ILE A 39 6.95 -1.80 -10.16
C ILE A 39 6.01 -2.81 -10.81
N ASP A 40 6.53 -3.77 -11.59
CA ASP A 40 5.72 -4.78 -12.28
C ASP A 40 4.89 -5.62 -11.31
N PRO A 41 5.42 -6.12 -10.17
CA PRO A 41 4.62 -6.69 -9.10
C PRO A 41 3.44 -5.83 -8.67
N GLY A 42 3.64 -4.52 -8.52
CA GLY A 42 2.58 -3.59 -8.16
C GLY A 42 1.48 -3.48 -9.22
N LEU A 43 1.86 -3.45 -10.48
CA LEU A 43 0.92 -3.43 -11.60
C LEU A 43 0.12 -4.74 -11.70
N LEU A 44 0.77 -5.88 -11.54
CA LEU A 44 0.11 -7.19 -11.50
C LEU A 44 -0.87 -7.27 -10.32
N LEU A 45 -0.47 -6.81 -9.13
CA LEU A 45 -1.34 -6.77 -7.96
C LEU A 45 -2.55 -5.86 -8.19
N TYR A 46 -2.36 -4.70 -8.81
CA TYR A 46 -3.45 -3.77 -9.14
C TYR A 46 -4.51 -4.46 -10.03
N GLU A 47 -4.08 -5.10 -11.12
CA GLU A 47 -5.01 -5.82 -11.99
C GLU A 47 -5.70 -6.98 -11.26
N LYS A 48 -4.95 -7.73 -10.46
CA LYS A 48 -5.51 -8.82 -9.66
C LYS A 48 -6.58 -8.35 -8.66
N CYS A 49 -6.37 -7.20 -8.03
CA CYS A 49 -7.37 -6.59 -7.14
C CYS A 49 -8.67 -6.24 -7.89
N LYS A 50 -8.55 -5.70 -9.11
CA LYS A 50 -9.72 -5.41 -9.98
C LYS A 50 -10.48 -6.70 -10.32
N GLU A 51 -9.77 -7.74 -10.76
CA GLU A 51 -10.36 -9.06 -11.07
C GLU A 51 -11.11 -9.65 -9.87
N CYS A 52 -10.54 -9.52 -8.67
CA CYS A 52 -11.14 -10.01 -7.43
C CYS A 52 -12.29 -9.13 -6.91
N GLY A 53 -12.58 -7.99 -7.57
CA GLY A 53 -13.67 -7.09 -7.20
C GLY A 53 -13.40 -6.21 -5.98
N ILE A 54 -12.13 -6.03 -5.59
CA ILE A 54 -11.70 -5.10 -4.55
C ILE A 54 -12.13 -3.68 -4.95
N LYS A 55 -12.59 -2.88 -3.98
CA LYS A 55 -13.10 -1.52 -4.24
C LYS A 55 -12.08 -0.44 -3.97
N GLU A 56 -11.19 -0.69 -3.00
CA GLU A 56 -10.17 0.26 -2.58
C GLU A 56 -8.89 -0.48 -2.20
N VAL A 57 -7.74 0.09 -2.53
CA VAL A 57 -6.44 -0.39 -2.10
C VAL A 57 -5.61 0.76 -1.55
N SER A 58 -4.84 0.50 -0.48
CA SER A 58 -3.83 1.43 0.04
C SER A 58 -2.47 0.79 0.00
N ILE A 59 -1.47 1.45 -0.58
CA ILE A 59 -0.13 0.91 -0.78
C ILE A 59 0.89 1.77 -0.03
N TYR A 60 1.68 1.11 0.83
CA TYR A 60 2.74 1.77 1.59
C TYR A 60 3.98 1.93 0.73
N CYS A 61 4.11 3.09 0.10
CA CYS A 61 5.26 3.44 -0.73
C CYS A 61 6.39 4.07 0.12
N PHE A 62 6.80 5.26 -0.22
CA PHE A 62 7.86 5.99 0.46
C PHE A 62 7.35 6.61 1.77
N THR A 63 8.07 6.41 2.89
CA THR A 63 7.68 6.92 4.21
C THR A 63 8.65 7.99 4.72
N GLN A 64 8.23 8.78 5.71
CA GLN A 64 9.12 9.74 6.38
C GLN A 64 10.35 9.07 7.00
N ASP A 65 10.22 7.84 7.53
CA ASP A 65 11.37 7.07 8.02
C ASP A 65 12.37 6.71 6.93
N ASN A 66 11.93 6.60 5.68
CA ASN A 66 12.80 6.33 4.55
C ASN A 66 13.68 7.52 4.16
N THR A 67 13.36 8.74 4.61
CA THR A 67 14.17 9.94 4.37
C THR A 67 15.55 9.85 5.03
N LYS A 68 15.73 8.98 6.01
CA LYS A 68 16.99 8.67 6.67
C LYS A 68 17.95 7.81 5.82
N ARG A 69 17.48 7.30 4.67
CA ARG A 69 18.29 6.47 3.75
C ARG A 69 19.28 7.32 2.96
N PRO A 70 20.38 6.72 2.42
CA PRO A 70 21.29 7.39 1.49
C PRO A 70 20.53 8.02 0.30
N SER A 71 21.05 9.13 -0.23
CA SER A 71 20.39 9.90 -1.31
C SER A 71 20.05 9.04 -2.53
N ILE A 72 20.98 8.19 -2.98
CA ILE A 72 20.78 7.30 -4.12
C ILE A 72 19.59 6.35 -3.91
N GLN A 73 19.40 5.80 -2.70
CA GLN A 73 18.27 4.94 -2.39
C GLN A 73 16.95 5.72 -2.31
N LYS A 74 16.98 6.96 -1.80
CA LYS A 74 15.80 7.83 -1.78
C LYS A 74 15.35 8.19 -3.19
N GLN A 75 16.29 8.58 -4.03
CA GLN A 75 16.03 8.93 -5.42
C GLN A 75 15.43 7.74 -6.17
N ALA A 76 16.07 6.58 -6.16
CA ALA A 76 15.56 5.38 -6.84
C ALA A 76 14.18 4.96 -6.34
N PHE A 77 13.90 5.10 -5.03
CA PHE A 77 12.58 4.78 -4.49
C PHE A 77 11.53 5.80 -4.93
N SER A 78 11.87 7.08 -4.93
CA SER A 78 10.98 8.15 -5.42
C SER A 78 10.64 7.94 -6.90
N GLU A 79 11.64 7.73 -7.75
CA GLU A 79 11.45 7.48 -9.18
C GLU A 79 10.57 6.25 -9.45
N ALA A 80 10.81 5.14 -8.76
CA ALA A 80 9.97 3.95 -8.88
C ALA A 80 8.52 4.21 -8.42
N THR A 81 8.34 4.99 -7.35
CA THR A 81 7.00 5.35 -6.84
C THR A 81 6.26 6.24 -7.84
N VAL A 82 6.92 7.23 -8.42
CA VAL A 82 6.34 8.11 -9.46
C VAL A 82 5.96 7.29 -10.70
N ALA A 83 6.87 6.45 -11.21
CA ALA A 83 6.60 5.61 -12.37
C ALA A 83 5.40 4.70 -12.14
N PHE A 84 5.31 4.05 -10.99
CA PHE A 84 4.18 3.22 -10.61
C PHE A 84 2.87 4.03 -10.53
N ALA A 85 2.88 5.19 -9.85
CA ALA A 85 1.71 6.04 -9.68
C ALA A 85 1.13 6.52 -11.03
N LEU A 86 1.98 7.01 -11.92
CA LEU A 86 1.57 7.48 -13.25
C LEU A 86 1.03 6.32 -14.10
N GLU A 87 1.60 5.13 -13.99
CA GLU A 87 1.13 3.96 -14.72
C GLU A 87 -0.26 3.50 -14.26
N ILE A 88 -0.52 3.42 -12.95
CA ILE A 88 -1.87 3.05 -12.47
C ILE A 88 -2.90 4.15 -12.75
N ALA A 89 -2.53 5.41 -12.74
CA ALA A 89 -3.41 6.50 -13.19
C ALA A 89 -3.81 6.33 -14.66
N ARG A 90 -2.85 6.01 -15.54
CA ARG A 90 -3.12 5.71 -16.98
C ARG A 90 -4.01 4.47 -17.16
N ARG A 91 -3.97 3.50 -16.25
CA ARG A 91 -4.86 2.33 -16.21
C ARG A 91 -6.24 2.64 -15.66
N GLY A 92 -6.54 3.90 -15.36
CA GLY A 92 -7.86 4.39 -14.96
C GLY A 92 -8.17 4.23 -13.47
N ALA A 93 -7.16 4.10 -12.61
CA ALA A 93 -7.37 4.12 -11.16
C ALA A 93 -7.96 5.46 -10.71
N ALA A 94 -8.81 5.43 -9.67
CA ALA A 94 -9.16 6.62 -8.92
C ALA A 94 -8.04 6.87 -7.88
N LEU A 95 -6.96 7.53 -8.32
CA LEU A 95 -5.73 7.70 -7.57
C LEU A 95 -5.80 8.86 -6.57
N LEU A 96 -5.35 8.60 -5.35
CA LEU A 96 -5.09 9.57 -4.29
C LEU A 96 -3.67 9.34 -3.76
N VAL A 97 -2.90 10.41 -3.59
CA VAL A 97 -1.59 10.35 -2.92
C VAL A 97 -1.68 11.02 -1.56
N VAL A 98 -1.35 10.29 -0.51
CA VAL A 98 -1.43 10.73 0.90
C VAL A 98 -0.03 10.83 1.48
N GLY A 99 0.34 12.02 1.96
CA GLY A 99 1.63 12.26 2.59
C GLY A 99 1.95 13.74 2.70
N ASP A 100 3.08 14.06 3.28
CA ASP A 100 3.50 15.45 3.54
C ASP A 100 4.07 16.09 2.26
N GLU A 101 3.22 16.81 1.54
CA GLU A 101 3.56 17.54 0.30
C GLU A 101 4.41 18.80 0.54
N THR A 102 4.51 19.25 1.80
CA THR A 102 5.35 20.41 2.14
C THR A 102 6.82 20.05 2.24
N SER A 103 7.13 18.77 2.34
CA SER A 103 8.49 18.26 2.39
C SER A 103 9.15 18.24 1.01
N THR A 104 10.44 18.61 0.95
CA THR A 104 11.26 18.48 -0.25
C THR A 104 11.48 17.03 -0.71
N GLN A 105 11.04 16.06 0.08
CA GLN A 105 11.09 14.63 -0.26
C GLN A 105 9.81 14.16 -0.97
N PHE A 106 8.77 14.99 -1.05
CA PHE A 106 7.54 14.66 -1.77
C PHE A 106 7.76 14.93 -3.27
N PRO A 107 7.52 13.94 -4.17
CA PRO A 107 7.69 14.12 -5.60
C PRO A 107 6.71 15.16 -6.16
N GLU A 108 7.22 16.13 -6.93
CA GLU A 108 6.42 17.20 -7.52
C GLU A 108 5.33 16.64 -8.46
N GLU A 109 5.69 15.59 -9.23
CA GLU A 109 4.82 14.93 -10.20
C GLU A 109 3.57 14.31 -9.56
N LEU A 110 3.61 14.07 -8.25
CA LEU A 110 2.49 13.44 -7.53
C LEU A 110 1.57 14.46 -6.84
N LYS A 111 1.88 15.75 -6.88
CA LYS A 111 1.06 16.79 -6.22
C LYS A 111 -0.34 16.91 -6.80
N GLU A 112 -0.53 16.67 -8.09
CA GLU A 112 -1.86 16.69 -8.71
C GLU A 112 -2.81 15.65 -8.12
N PHE A 113 -2.27 14.52 -7.60
CA PHE A 113 -3.05 13.45 -6.99
C PHE A 113 -3.32 13.65 -5.49
N ARG A 114 -3.03 14.82 -4.94
CA ARG A 114 -3.44 15.20 -3.58
C ARG A 114 -4.97 15.34 -3.45
N GLN A 115 -5.64 15.52 -4.55
CA GLN A 115 -7.08 15.32 -4.71
C GLN A 115 -7.29 14.08 -5.59
N ARG A 116 -8.25 13.24 -5.24
CA ARG A 116 -8.50 12.00 -5.98
C ARG A 116 -8.82 12.28 -7.44
N GLN A 117 -8.04 11.67 -8.34
CA GLN A 117 -8.22 11.75 -9.79
C GLN A 117 -8.64 10.40 -10.36
N GLY A 118 -9.53 10.39 -11.37
CA GLY A 118 -10.01 9.18 -12.02
C GLY A 118 -11.29 8.61 -11.40
N VAL A 119 -11.83 7.55 -12.04
CA VAL A 119 -13.16 6.98 -11.70
C VAL A 119 -13.16 5.46 -11.47
N GLY A 120 -12.01 4.80 -11.61
CA GLY A 120 -11.88 3.35 -11.43
C GLY A 120 -11.79 2.90 -9.98
N MET A 121 -11.15 1.77 -9.74
CA MET A 121 -10.86 1.30 -8.39
C MET A 121 -10.06 2.36 -7.62
N LYS A 122 -10.46 2.65 -6.39
CA LYS A 122 -9.74 3.60 -5.53
C LYS A 122 -8.36 3.07 -5.19
N VAL A 123 -7.32 3.87 -5.42
CA VAL A 123 -5.95 3.56 -5.05
C VAL A 123 -5.39 4.71 -4.22
N ASN A 124 -4.93 4.41 -3.02
CA ASN A 124 -4.28 5.36 -2.13
C ASN A 124 -2.79 5.01 -2.05
N LEU A 125 -1.93 5.88 -2.52
CA LEU A 125 -0.48 5.72 -2.37
C LEU A 125 0.01 6.56 -1.19
N LEU A 126 0.65 5.92 -0.23
CA LEU A 126 1.23 6.60 0.93
C LEU A 126 2.67 7.00 0.56
N VAL A 127 2.86 8.29 0.25
CA VAL A 127 4.13 8.84 -0.24
C VAL A 127 4.60 9.94 0.68
N ASN A 128 5.81 9.82 1.21
CA ASN A 128 6.32 10.67 2.29
C ASN A 128 5.36 10.73 3.49
N TYR A 129 4.69 9.60 3.74
CA TYR A 129 3.71 9.43 4.80
C TYR A 129 4.41 9.15 6.13
N GLY A 130 3.88 9.73 7.20
CA GLY A 130 4.23 9.42 8.59
C GLY A 130 2.98 9.40 9.45
N TRP A 131 2.84 8.42 10.34
CA TRP A 131 1.65 8.30 11.17
C TRP A 131 1.49 9.48 12.14
N GLU A 132 2.59 10.03 12.66
CA GLU A 132 2.56 11.24 13.50
C GLU A 132 2.11 12.47 12.71
N TRP A 133 2.56 12.59 11.46
CA TRP A 133 2.12 13.65 10.54
C TRP A 133 0.61 13.53 10.28
N ASP A 134 0.10 12.32 10.07
CA ASP A 134 -1.31 12.06 9.82
C ASP A 134 -2.17 12.43 11.03
N LEU A 135 -1.81 11.93 12.22
CA LEU A 135 -2.51 12.24 13.49
C LEU A 135 -2.45 13.71 13.87
N ALA A 136 -1.37 14.42 13.51
CA ALA A 136 -1.26 15.85 13.77
C ALA A 136 -2.39 16.68 13.13
N GLY A 137 -3.04 16.16 12.09
CA GLY A 137 -4.23 16.75 11.48
C GLY A 137 -5.41 16.89 12.42
N LEU A 138 -5.56 15.98 13.40
CA LEU A 138 -6.65 15.99 14.39
C LEU A 138 -6.71 17.28 15.22
N LYS A 139 -5.61 18.03 15.30
CA LYS A 139 -5.59 19.32 16.00
C LYS A 139 -6.39 20.40 15.28
N ASN A 140 -6.66 20.24 13.98
CA ASN A 140 -7.27 21.27 13.16
C ASN A 140 -8.57 20.82 12.47
N SER A 141 -8.55 19.70 11.71
CA SER A 141 -9.62 19.35 10.78
C SER A 141 -9.94 17.86 10.69
N GLY A 142 -9.24 17.01 11.38
CA GLY A 142 -9.37 15.55 11.27
C GLY A 142 -8.06 14.89 10.83
N LEU A 143 -8.10 13.59 10.55
CA LEU A 143 -6.94 12.89 9.98
C LEU A 143 -6.59 13.49 8.61
N ARG A 144 -5.30 13.57 8.29
CA ARG A 144 -4.89 14.00 6.94
C ARG A 144 -5.16 12.92 5.89
N SER A 145 -5.42 11.70 6.34
CA SER A 145 -5.84 10.54 5.55
C SER A 145 -7.34 10.26 5.64
N ASP A 146 -8.19 11.24 5.93
CA ASP A 146 -9.63 11.09 6.16
C ASP A 146 -10.42 10.56 4.96
N GLU A 147 -9.92 10.78 3.72
CA GLU A 147 -10.50 10.18 2.50
C GLU A 147 -10.26 8.67 2.37
N VAL A 148 -9.32 8.12 3.16
CA VAL A 148 -8.97 6.70 3.13
C VAL A 148 -9.92 5.94 4.03
N SER A 149 -10.68 5.01 3.47
CA SER A 149 -11.63 4.23 4.24
C SER A 149 -10.95 3.23 5.19
N ARG A 150 -11.71 2.67 6.12
CA ARG A 150 -11.23 1.62 7.02
C ARG A 150 -10.75 0.40 6.22
N LEU A 151 -9.65 -0.18 6.65
CA LEU A 151 -9.07 -1.39 6.07
C LEU A 151 -9.76 -2.65 6.63
N ASP A 152 -9.98 -3.62 5.75
CA ASP A 152 -10.49 -4.95 6.11
C ASP A 152 -9.33 -5.96 6.25
N LEU A 153 -8.36 -5.88 5.34
CA LEU A 153 -7.22 -6.78 5.27
C LEU A 153 -5.94 -6.00 5.00
N ILE A 154 -4.86 -6.37 5.66
CA ILE A 154 -3.52 -5.89 5.33
C ILE A 154 -2.67 -7.09 4.91
N VAL A 155 -2.00 -6.98 3.76
CA VAL A 155 -1.04 -7.99 3.29
C VAL A 155 0.35 -7.38 3.27
N ARG A 156 1.31 -8.02 3.96
CA ARG A 156 2.68 -7.55 4.03
C ARG A 156 3.63 -8.63 3.53
N TRP A 157 4.53 -8.25 2.62
CA TRP A 157 5.66 -9.07 2.17
C TRP A 157 6.90 -8.83 3.03
N GLY A 158 7.92 -9.69 2.85
CA GLY A 158 9.23 -9.56 3.50
C GLY A 158 9.28 -10.00 4.96
N GLY A 159 8.32 -10.81 5.44
CA GLY A 159 8.33 -11.47 6.75
C GLY A 159 8.09 -10.57 7.96
N GLY A 160 7.92 -9.26 7.78
CA GLY A 160 7.73 -8.33 8.89
C GLY A 160 6.32 -8.43 9.50
N ARG A 161 6.22 -8.70 10.81
CA ARG A 161 4.94 -8.85 11.54
C ARG A 161 4.58 -7.58 12.33
N ARG A 162 4.57 -6.44 11.66
CA ARG A 162 4.25 -5.11 12.24
C ARG A 162 3.70 -4.18 11.19
N LEU A 163 2.90 -3.19 11.60
CA LEU A 163 2.32 -2.17 10.69
C LEU A 163 3.34 -1.14 10.23
N SER A 164 4.39 -0.90 11.02
CA SER A 164 5.41 0.13 10.74
C SER A 164 4.81 1.52 10.50
N GLY A 165 3.73 1.87 11.20
CA GLY A 165 3.04 3.14 11.05
C GLY A 165 2.07 3.23 9.86
N PHE A 166 1.78 2.11 9.18
CA PHE A 166 0.84 2.08 8.06
C PHE A 166 -0.59 2.33 8.54
N LEU A 167 -1.16 3.50 8.23
CA LEU A 167 -2.58 3.88 8.49
C LEU A 167 -3.12 3.34 9.82
N PRO A 168 -2.56 3.70 10.98
CA PRO A 168 -2.88 3.02 12.24
C PRO A 168 -4.36 3.13 12.63
N VAL A 169 -5.02 4.23 12.31
CA VAL A 169 -6.45 4.44 12.63
C VAL A 169 -7.33 3.60 11.72
N GLN A 170 -7.06 3.57 10.42
CA GLN A 170 -7.82 2.77 9.47
C GLN A 170 -7.59 1.26 9.64
N SER A 171 -6.46 0.88 10.27
CA SER A 171 -6.03 -0.51 10.47
C SER A 171 -6.55 -1.16 11.76
N VAL A 172 -7.24 -0.42 12.63
CA VAL A 172 -7.60 -0.87 14.01
C VAL A 172 -8.31 -2.23 14.04
N TYR A 173 -9.06 -2.56 13.01
CA TYR A 173 -9.80 -3.83 12.92
C TYR A 173 -9.43 -4.64 11.67
N ALA A 174 -8.35 -4.27 10.98
CA ALA A 174 -7.91 -5.00 9.81
C ALA A 174 -7.25 -6.32 10.20
N ASP A 175 -7.63 -7.39 9.52
CA ASP A 175 -6.87 -8.64 9.58
C ASP A 175 -5.47 -8.45 8.97
N PHE A 176 -4.46 -9.10 9.52
CA PHE A 176 -3.06 -8.90 9.13
C PHE A 176 -2.42 -10.21 8.64
N TYR A 177 -2.22 -10.30 7.34
CA TYR A 177 -1.61 -11.45 6.68
C TYR A 177 -0.18 -11.16 6.25
N VAL A 178 0.76 -12.05 6.54
CA VAL A 178 2.19 -11.86 6.25
C VAL A 178 2.68 -12.93 5.30
N ARG A 179 3.46 -12.49 4.31
CA ARG A 179 4.25 -13.33 3.41
C ARG A 179 5.72 -13.18 3.74
N ASP A 180 6.45 -14.28 3.73
CA ASP A 180 7.89 -14.26 4.00
C ASP A 180 8.70 -13.89 2.74
N GLU A 181 8.16 -14.12 1.55
CA GLU A 181 8.76 -13.74 0.28
C GLU A 181 8.95 -12.22 0.18
N TYR A 182 9.96 -11.78 -0.54
CA TYR A 182 10.20 -10.37 -0.80
C TYR A 182 9.23 -9.82 -1.85
N TRP A 183 8.98 -8.52 -1.79
CA TRP A 183 8.02 -7.89 -2.71
C TRP A 183 8.34 -8.10 -4.21
N PRO A 184 9.59 -7.99 -4.70
CA PRO A 184 9.87 -8.24 -6.13
C PRO A 184 9.55 -9.67 -6.60
N ASP A 185 9.49 -10.65 -5.68
CA ASP A 185 9.09 -12.03 -5.97
C ASP A 185 7.57 -12.24 -5.90
N PHE A 186 6.79 -11.16 -5.99
CA PHE A 186 5.34 -11.26 -5.97
C PHE A 186 4.81 -12.18 -7.07
N ASP A 187 3.93 -13.08 -6.68
CA ASP A 187 3.10 -13.90 -7.55
C ASP A 187 1.61 -13.64 -7.25
N PRO A 188 0.72 -13.54 -8.24
CA PRO A 188 -0.71 -13.39 -8.02
C PRO A 188 -1.31 -14.41 -7.03
N GLN A 189 -0.77 -15.63 -6.97
CA GLN A 189 -1.18 -16.65 -5.99
C GLN A 189 -0.95 -16.20 -4.54
N HIS A 190 0.04 -15.35 -4.28
CA HIS A 190 0.26 -14.80 -2.93
C HIS A 190 -0.97 -14.05 -2.43
N PHE A 191 -1.59 -13.25 -3.30
CA PHE A 191 -2.79 -12.51 -2.96
C PHE A 191 -4.02 -13.43 -2.87
N GLU A 192 -4.13 -14.42 -3.76
CA GLU A 192 -5.20 -15.45 -3.68
C GLU A 192 -5.15 -16.22 -2.35
N HIS A 193 -3.95 -16.59 -1.89
CA HIS A 193 -3.78 -17.22 -0.58
C HIS A 193 -4.22 -16.29 0.57
N ALA A 194 -3.87 -15.00 0.49
CA ALA A 194 -4.31 -14.02 1.49
C ALA A 194 -5.85 -13.89 1.52
N LEU A 195 -6.51 -13.86 0.36
CA LEU A 195 -7.97 -13.82 0.27
C LEU A 195 -8.62 -15.12 0.78
N ALA A 196 -8.03 -16.27 0.47
CA ALA A 196 -8.52 -17.57 0.95
C ALA A 196 -8.36 -17.69 2.48
N TRP A 197 -7.29 -17.13 3.03
CA TRP A 197 -7.08 -17.04 4.47
C TRP A 197 -8.09 -16.08 5.12
N TYR A 198 -8.28 -14.88 4.56
CA TYR A 198 -9.22 -13.86 5.05
C TYR A 198 -10.66 -14.40 5.15
N LYS A 199 -11.09 -15.19 4.17
CA LYS A 199 -12.43 -15.80 4.16
C LYS A 199 -12.69 -16.73 5.36
N LYS A 200 -11.64 -17.20 6.03
CA LYS A 200 -11.72 -18.12 7.18
C LYS A 200 -11.67 -17.38 8.52
N GLN A 201 -11.38 -16.06 8.49
CA GLN A 201 -11.30 -15.29 9.72
C GLN A 201 -12.71 -14.96 10.24
N ASP A 202 -12.85 -14.93 11.56
CA ASP A 202 -14.05 -14.40 12.20
C ASP A 202 -14.04 -12.87 12.09
N GLN A 203 -15.10 -12.33 11.53
CA GLN A 203 -15.26 -10.89 11.30
C GLN A 203 -16.17 -10.23 12.34
N THR A 204 -16.31 -10.82 13.52
CA THR A 204 -17.01 -10.17 14.62
C THR A 204 -16.21 -8.98 15.12
N LEU A 205 -16.82 -7.80 15.13
CA LEU A 205 -16.24 -6.56 15.63
C LEU A 205 -16.43 -6.40 17.15
N GLY A 206 -16.29 -7.50 17.91
CA GLY A 206 -16.38 -7.49 19.37
C GLY A 206 -17.82 -7.53 19.91
N GLY A 207 -18.77 -8.03 19.13
CA GLY A 207 -20.18 -8.23 19.53
C GLY A 207 -20.62 -9.68 19.39
#